data_222a8d54e8296b566d2717232b8ca240
#
_entry.id   222a8d54e8296b566d2717232b8ca240
#
_cell.length_a   1.000
_cell.length_b   1.000
_cell.length_c   1.000
_cell.angle_alpha   90.00
_cell.angle_beta   90.00
_cell.angle_gamma   90.00
#
_symmetry.space_group_name_H-M   'P 1'
#
loop_
_entity.id
_entity.type
_entity.pdbx_description
1 polymer ?
#
loop_
_entity_poly.entity_id
_entity_poly.type
_entity_poly.pdbx_seq_one_letter_code
_entity_poly.pdbx_strand_id
1 'polypeptide(L)'
;MKKEDSILAKDKERSKQEKEKEKDKSKRVKSRQNKKKNRQTLTPDEMSVRSSAKKKRREAKTAYMFLLPWLIGFVAFTGFPLLYTFVLSFFDVRLNIQGWQMEASGITNYVTALLRNTEYVPALMEYITIVLSYVPAIIVVSLILALLLNMNLKGRAAFRMIYFLPVIVLSGSAMFQLTDTGNTMIGDINDYVVIEFLQSFSPGIGNTIEGLLINFTMVLWFTGVPIVLLINGLQKIDREQYEAASIDGATAWQTLWKITMPQMRDIILISTIFSIVQVSSFNINPMNDIISSSIYNTATGLGLASSYASVYTFVMLLIIGVAFLLLFRREKQPEYTKTLDRAKGV
;
A
#
# COMPACT_ATOMS: atom_id res chain seq x y z
N MET A 1 -76.19 11.81 -17.52
CA MET A 1 -75.53 10.48 -17.66
C MET A 1 -74.03 10.53 -17.51
N LYS A 2 -73.21 11.28 -18.27
CA LYS A 2 -71.74 11.27 -18.15
C LYS A 2 -71.13 11.82 -16.83
N LYS A 3 -71.86 12.62 -16.04
CA LYS A 3 -71.37 13.19 -14.77
C LYS A 3 -71.59 12.26 -13.57
N GLU A 4 -72.65 11.44 -13.61
CA GLU A 4 -72.90 10.43 -12.56
C GLU A 4 -71.97 9.24 -12.61
N ASP A 5 -71.63 8.78 -13.80
CA ASP A 5 -70.64 7.67 -13.99
C ASP A 5 -69.23 8.04 -13.47
N SER A 6 -68.82 9.31 -13.60
CA SER A 6 -67.55 9.81 -13.11
C SER A 6 -67.47 9.89 -11.58
N ILE A 7 -68.58 10.14 -10.90
CA ILE A 7 -68.65 10.21 -9.43
C ILE A 7 -68.62 8.78 -8.85
N LEU A 8 -69.36 7.87 -9.44
CA LEU A 8 -69.39 6.45 -9.05
C LEU A 8 -68.03 5.75 -9.25
N ALA A 9 -67.25 6.13 -10.29
CA ALA A 9 -65.89 5.62 -10.51
C ALA A 9 -64.92 6.12 -9.44
N LYS A 10 -64.99 7.41 -9.04
CA LYS A 10 -64.19 8.00 -7.96
C LYS A 10 -64.45 7.39 -6.59
N ASP A 11 -65.72 7.11 -6.28
CA ASP A 11 -66.10 6.48 -5.00
C ASP A 11 -65.64 5.01 -4.93
N LYS A 12 -65.67 4.30 -6.06
CA LYS A 12 -65.08 2.92 -6.14
C LYS A 12 -63.57 2.93 -5.95
N GLU A 13 -62.84 3.90 -6.50
CA GLU A 13 -61.40 4.04 -6.29
C GLU A 13 -61.05 4.44 -4.85
N ARG A 14 -61.81 5.36 -4.23
CA ARG A 14 -61.63 5.70 -2.82
C ARG A 14 -61.84 4.50 -1.90
N SER A 15 -62.90 3.74 -2.13
CA SER A 15 -63.21 2.56 -1.31
C SER A 15 -62.13 1.44 -1.48
N LYS A 16 -61.50 1.32 -2.66
CA LYS A 16 -60.38 0.43 -2.90
C LYS A 16 -59.12 0.91 -2.14
N GLN A 17 -58.80 2.20 -2.19
CA GLN A 17 -57.65 2.75 -1.49
C GLN A 17 -57.82 2.69 0.03
N GLU A 18 -59.00 2.86 0.58
CA GLU A 18 -59.26 2.70 2.00
C GLU A 18 -59.10 1.24 2.46
N LYS A 19 -59.59 0.27 1.68
CA LYS A 19 -59.42 -1.16 1.97
C LYS A 19 -57.96 -1.60 1.89
N GLU A 20 -57.18 -0.99 1.00
CA GLU A 20 -55.73 -1.27 0.87
C GLU A 20 -54.95 -0.68 2.05
N LYS A 21 -55.28 0.55 2.48
CA LYS A 21 -54.69 1.17 3.70
C LYS A 21 -55.04 0.41 4.97
N GLU A 22 -56.24 -0.13 5.06
CA GLU A 22 -56.70 -0.92 6.21
C GLU A 22 -56.00 -2.29 6.25
N LYS A 23 -55.79 -2.93 5.10
CA LYS A 23 -54.98 -4.16 4.98
C LYS A 23 -53.52 -3.92 5.34
N ASP A 24 -52.94 -2.81 4.95
CA ASP A 24 -51.53 -2.48 5.27
C ASP A 24 -51.37 -2.16 6.78
N LYS A 25 -52.34 -1.43 7.38
CA LYS A 25 -52.41 -1.23 8.85
C LYS A 25 -52.54 -2.55 9.61
N SER A 26 -53.39 -3.46 9.16
CA SER A 26 -53.59 -4.79 9.78
C SER A 26 -52.30 -5.64 9.68
N LYS A 27 -51.61 -5.63 8.54
CA LYS A 27 -50.31 -6.31 8.36
C LYS A 27 -49.25 -5.73 9.28
N ARG A 28 -49.16 -4.41 9.44
CA ARG A 28 -48.23 -3.73 10.36
C ARG A 28 -48.50 -4.05 11.84
N VAL A 29 -49.78 -4.13 12.22
CA VAL A 29 -50.17 -4.51 13.60
C VAL A 29 -49.80 -5.96 13.86
N LYS A 30 -50.14 -6.91 12.96
CA LYS A 30 -49.75 -8.33 13.08
C LYS A 30 -48.22 -8.52 13.12
N SER A 31 -47.44 -7.78 12.31
CA SER A 31 -46.00 -7.85 12.33
C SER A 31 -45.40 -7.32 13.64
N ARG A 32 -46.00 -6.28 14.25
CA ARG A 32 -45.61 -5.75 15.55
C ARG A 32 -45.92 -6.72 16.70
N GLN A 33 -47.08 -7.39 16.65
CA GLN A 33 -47.47 -8.41 17.65
C GLN A 33 -46.57 -9.65 17.56
N ASN A 34 -46.27 -10.13 16.36
CA ASN A 34 -45.32 -11.22 16.18
C ASN A 34 -43.87 -10.86 16.65
N LYS A 35 -43.43 -9.61 16.42
CA LYS A 35 -42.15 -9.12 16.95
C LYS A 35 -42.13 -9.02 18.46
N LYS A 36 -43.29 -8.69 19.11
CA LYS A 36 -43.38 -8.69 20.58
C LYS A 36 -43.39 -10.12 21.14
N LYS A 37 -44.10 -11.05 20.52
CA LYS A 37 -44.18 -12.46 20.95
C LYS A 37 -42.80 -13.13 20.83
N ASN A 38 -42.05 -12.88 19.72
CA ASN A 38 -40.67 -13.40 19.57
C ASN A 38 -39.64 -12.76 20.52
N ARG A 39 -39.94 -11.60 21.11
CA ARG A 39 -39.09 -11.01 22.15
C ARG A 39 -39.31 -11.63 23.53
N GLN A 40 -40.50 -12.13 23.82
CA GLN A 40 -40.85 -12.73 25.12
C GLN A 40 -40.40 -14.19 25.26
N THR A 41 -39.99 -14.84 24.16
CA THR A 41 -39.51 -16.23 24.12
C THR A 41 -38.00 -16.37 24.11
N LEU A 42 -37.26 -15.23 24.11
CA LEU A 42 -35.78 -15.24 24.09
C LEU A 42 -35.24 -15.33 25.52
N THR A 43 -34.31 -16.24 25.75
CA THR A 43 -33.55 -16.31 27.00
C THR A 43 -32.69 -15.06 27.23
N PRO A 44 -32.33 -14.70 28.47
CA PRO A 44 -31.45 -13.57 28.77
C PRO A 44 -30.15 -13.59 27.97
N ASP A 45 -29.58 -14.78 27.76
CA ASP A 45 -28.34 -14.95 26.98
C ASP A 45 -28.53 -14.66 25.47
N GLU A 46 -29.64 -15.12 24.88
CA GLU A 46 -29.96 -14.81 23.49
C GLU A 46 -30.25 -13.33 23.27
N MET A 47 -30.83 -12.65 24.28
CA MET A 47 -31.02 -11.19 24.25
C MET A 47 -29.68 -10.42 24.29
N SER A 48 -28.74 -10.89 25.11
CA SER A 48 -27.39 -10.32 25.23
C SER A 48 -26.60 -10.47 23.91
N VAL A 49 -26.61 -11.65 23.29
CA VAL A 49 -25.96 -11.94 22.01
C VAL A 49 -26.58 -11.13 20.87
N ARG A 50 -27.92 -11.03 20.81
CA ARG A 50 -28.61 -10.19 19.80
C ARG A 50 -28.34 -8.69 19.99
N SER A 51 -28.27 -8.21 21.23
CA SER A 51 -27.95 -6.82 21.53
C SER A 51 -26.52 -6.48 21.13
N SER A 52 -25.55 -7.37 21.40
CA SER A 52 -24.14 -7.27 21.03
C SER A 52 -23.96 -7.27 19.52
N ALA A 53 -24.63 -8.18 18.81
CA ALA A 53 -24.58 -8.23 17.34
C ALA A 53 -25.18 -6.95 16.69
N LYS A 54 -26.25 -6.39 17.27
CA LYS A 54 -26.86 -5.15 16.81
C LYS A 54 -25.96 -3.95 17.10
N LYS A 55 -25.28 -3.93 18.23
CA LYS A 55 -24.31 -2.91 18.61
C LYS A 55 -23.10 -2.95 17.65
N LYS A 56 -22.52 -4.14 17.41
CA LYS A 56 -21.42 -4.34 16.44
C LYS A 56 -21.80 -3.86 15.03
N ARG A 57 -23.00 -4.17 14.53
CA ARG A 57 -23.49 -3.68 13.22
C ARG A 57 -23.62 -2.16 13.15
N ARG A 58 -24.06 -1.54 14.25
CA ARG A 58 -24.22 -0.09 14.34
C ARG A 58 -22.84 0.60 14.39
N GLU A 59 -21.91 0.06 15.17
CA GLU A 59 -20.54 0.53 15.24
C GLU A 59 -19.82 0.38 13.89
N ALA A 60 -19.99 -0.77 13.22
CA ALA A 60 -19.47 -0.97 11.88
C ALA A 60 -20.04 0.04 10.86
N LYS A 61 -21.37 0.28 10.87
CA LYS A 61 -22.00 1.28 10.00
C LYS A 61 -21.46 2.69 10.26
N THR A 62 -21.26 3.06 11.51
CA THR A 62 -20.68 4.35 11.89
C THR A 62 -19.24 4.44 11.41
N ALA A 63 -18.43 3.39 11.60
CA ALA A 63 -17.06 3.33 11.12
C ALA A 63 -16.97 3.48 9.60
N TYR A 64 -17.83 2.77 8.84
CA TYR A 64 -17.88 2.93 7.38
C TYR A 64 -18.29 4.34 6.96
N MET A 65 -19.19 4.99 7.69
CA MET A 65 -19.61 6.36 7.38
C MET A 65 -18.48 7.37 7.57
N PHE A 66 -17.62 7.17 8.58
CA PHE A 66 -16.41 7.99 8.75
C PHE A 66 -15.33 7.72 7.71
N LEU A 67 -15.22 6.47 7.23
CA LEU A 67 -14.29 6.10 6.16
C LEU A 67 -14.75 6.52 4.76
N LEU A 68 -16.05 6.78 4.58
CA LEU A 68 -16.68 7.03 3.28
C LEU A 68 -16.06 8.23 2.53
N PRO A 69 -15.81 9.40 3.15
CA PRO A 69 -15.17 10.53 2.46
C PRO A 69 -13.79 10.17 1.90
N TRP A 70 -12.97 9.46 2.70
CA TRP A 70 -11.66 8.98 2.26
C TRP A 70 -11.79 7.94 1.15
N LEU A 71 -12.73 6.99 1.27
CA LEU A 71 -12.96 5.96 0.26
C LEU A 71 -13.41 6.55 -1.08
N ILE A 72 -14.29 7.56 -1.05
CA ILE A 72 -14.70 8.27 -2.27
C ILE A 72 -13.49 8.96 -2.92
N GLY A 73 -12.68 9.67 -2.13
CA GLY A 73 -11.45 10.29 -2.62
C GLY A 73 -10.47 9.27 -3.22
N PHE A 74 -10.25 8.16 -2.53
CA PHE A 74 -9.40 7.08 -3.02
C PHE A 74 -9.90 6.49 -4.34
N VAL A 75 -11.19 6.16 -4.43
CA VAL A 75 -11.78 5.60 -5.65
C VAL A 75 -11.72 6.61 -6.80
N ALA A 76 -12.04 7.88 -6.55
CA ALA A 76 -12.07 8.91 -7.59
C ALA A 76 -10.67 9.29 -8.10
N PHE A 77 -9.68 9.43 -7.21
CA PHE A 77 -8.36 9.97 -7.58
C PHE A 77 -7.29 8.89 -7.77
N THR A 78 -7.48 7.69 -7.26
CA THR A 78 -6.51 6.59 -7.40
C THR A 78 -7.12 5.41 -8.15
N GLY A 79 -8.24 4.90 -7.69
CA GLY A 79 -8.87 3.70 -8.26
C GLY A 79 -9.34 3.91 -9.70
N PHE A 80 -10.06 5.00 -9.97
CA PHE A 80 -10.56 5.29 -11.31
C PHE A 80 -9.44 5.55 -12.32
N PRO A 81 -8.44 6.42 -12.08
CA PRO A 81 -7.33 6.61 -13.04
C PRO A 81 -6.54 5.33 -13.29
N LEU A 82 -6.29 4.52 -12.27
CA LEU A 82 -5.58 3.25 -12.41
C LEU A 82 -6.34 2.26 -13.29
N LEU A 83 -7.64 2.06 -13.03
CA LEU A 83 -8.50 1.23 -13.87
C LEU A 83 -8.62 1.78 -15.30
N TYR A 84 -8.71 3.10 -15.43
CA TYR A 84 -8.78 3.75 -16.73
C TYR A 84 -7.51 3.54 -17.55
N THR A 85 -6.33 3.68 -16.93
CA THR A 85 -5.04 3.37 -17.57
C THR A 85 -5.00 1.91 -18.03
N PHE A 86 -5.47 0.98 -17.20
CA PHE A 86 -5.54 -0.42 -17.57
C PHE A 86 -6.49 -0.66 -18.76
N VAL A 87 -7.63 0.03 -18.83
CA VAL A 87 -8.53 -0.04 -19.98
C VAL A 87 -7.87 0.57 -21.22
N LEU A 88 -7.22 1.74 -21.11
CA LEU A 88 -6.52 2.39 -22.22
C LEU A 88 -5.42 1.51 -22.83
N SER A 89 -4.82 0.61 -22.07
CA SER A 89 -3.78 -0.29 -22.56
C SER A 89 -4.24 -1.25 -23.68
N PHE A 90 -5.57 -1.47 -23.79
CA PHE A 90 -6.17 -2.28 -24.86
C PHE A 90 -6.60 -1.48 -26.10
N PHE A 91 -6.37 -0.17 -26.06
CA PHE A 91 -6.71 0.74 -27.17
C PHE A 91 -5.45 1.39 -27.72
N ASP A 92 -5.42 1.64 -29.03
CA ASP A 92 -4.47 2.57 -29.64
C ASP A 92 -5.04 3.99 -29.50
N VAL A 93 -4.43 4.78 -28.63
CA VAL A 93 -4.92 6.12 -28.30
C VAL A 93 -3.85 7.12 -28.72
N ARG A 94 -4.14 7.91 -29.77
CA ARG A 94 -3.21 8.90 -30.34
C ARG A 94 -3.86 10.27 -30.38
N LEU A 95 -3.04 11.29 -30.14
CA LEU A 95 -3.42 12.68 -30.34
C LEU A 95 -2.99 13.12 -31.73
N ASN A 96 -3.95 13.30 -32.65
CA ASN A 96 -3.73 13.81 -33.98
C ASN A 96 -4.25 15.24 -34.10
N ILE A 97 -3.96 15.91 -35.25
CA ILE A 97 -4.43 17.27 -35.56
C ILE A 97 -5.99 17.36 -35.47
N GLN A 98 -6.68 16.26 -35.71
CA GLN A 98 -8.15 16.14 -35.63
C GLN A 98 -8.68 15.85 -34.25
N GLY A 99 -7.82 15.73 -33.21
CA GLY A 99 -8.16 15.40 -31.83
C GLY A 99 -7.72 13.99 -31.41
N TRP A 100 -8.34 13.50 -30.35
CA TRP A 100 -8.07 12.16 -29.82
C TRP A 100 -8.71 11.10 -30.71
N GLN A 101 -7.88 10.20 -31.23
CA GLN A 101 -8.34 9.00 -31.92
C GLN A 101 -8.14 7.81 -30.97
N MET A 102 -9.17 6.97 -30.87
CA MET A 102 -9.16 5.81 -30.02
C MET A 102 -9.68 4.61 -30.83
N GLU A 103 -8.80 3.66 -31.09
CA GLU A 103 -9.10 2.44 -31.84
C GLU A 103 -8.82 1.22 -30.96
N ALA A 104 -9.64 0.18 -31.06
CA ALA A 104 -9.42 -1.03 -30.27
C ALA A 104 -8.17 -1.77 -30.79
N SER A 105 -7.15 -1.87 -29.98
CA SER A 105 -5.88 -2.55 -30.30
C SER A 105 -5.80 -3.96 -29.70
N GLY A 106 -6.68 -4.31 -28.77
CA GLY A 106 -6.65 -5.57 -28.04
C GLY A 106 -5.31 -5.79 -27.33
N ILE A 107 -4.65 -6.92 -27.58
CA ILE A 107 -3.37 -7.26 -26.96
C ILE A 107 -2.14 -6.75 -27.72
N THR A 108 -2.32 -6.02 -28.84
CA THR A 108 -1.22 -5.60 -29.71
C THR A 108 -0.23 -4.72 -28.98
N ASN A 109 -0.69 -3.83 -28.09
CA ASN A 109 0.18 -2.97 -27.30
C ASN A 109 1.08 -3.81 -26.36
N TYR A 110 0.56 -4.87 -25.76
CA TYR A 110 1.34 -5.80 -24.92
C TYR A 110 2.36 -6.59 -25.72
N VAL A 111 1.99 -7.04 -26.91
CA VAL A 111 2.91 -7.71 -27.85
C VAL A 111 4.02 -6.75 -28.26
N THR A 112 3.68 -5.50 -28.54
CA THR A 112 4.67 -4.47 -28.88
C THR A 112 5.58 -4.16 -27.68
N ALA A 113 5.03 -4.06 -26.48
CA ALA A 113 5.79 -3.82 -25.25
C ALA A 113 6.80 -4.95 -24.97
N LEU A 114 6.37 -6.19 -25.04
CA LEU A 114 7.16 -7.33 -24.56
C LEU A 114 8.04 -7.96 -25.65
N LEU A 115 7.64 -7.88 -26.95
CA LEU A 115 8.31 -8.62 -28.01
C LEU A 115 8.92 -7.71 -29.10
N ARG A 116 8.43 -6.49 -29.28
CA ARG A 116 8.90 -5.61 -30.36
C ARG A 116 9.76 -4.45 -29.86
N ASN A 117 9.51 -3.98 -28.63
CA ASN A 117 10.33 -2.91 -28.05
C ASN A 117 11.60 -3.50 -27.46
N THR A 118 12.74 -3.04 -27.97
CA THR A 118 14.06 -3.54 -27.57
C THR A 118 14.55 -2.95 -26.24
N GLU A 119 13.96 -1.85 -25.77
CA GLU A 119 14.37 -1.14 -24.55
C GLU A 119 13.54 -1.52 -23.34
N TYR A 120 12.26 -1.88 -23.55
CA TYR A 120 11.31 -2.09 -22.46
C TYR A 120 11.67 -3.31 -21.58
N VAL A 121 11.93 -4.46 -22.17
CA VAL A 121 12.25 -5.69 -21.43
C VAL A 121 13.58 -5.59 -20.69
N PRO A 122 14.67 -5.08 -21.28
CA PRO A 122 15.90 -4.81 -20.52
C PRO A 122 15.70 -3.88 -19.35
N ALA A 123 14.97 -2.77 -19.51
CA ALA A 123 14.66 -1.84 -18.44
C ALA A 123 13.80 -2.49 -17.31
N LEU A 124 12.86 -3.36 -17.68
CA LEU A 124 12.08 -4.13 -16.72
C LEU A 124 12.95 -5.08 -15.91
N MET A 125 13.93 -5.74 -16.53
CA MET A 125 14.89 -6.60 -15.84
C MET A 125 15.84 -5.80 -14.95
N GLU A 126 16.27 -4.64 -15.40
CA GLU A 126 17.06 -3.70 -14.59
C GLU A 126 16.27 -3.23 -13.36
N TYR A 127 15.01 -2.86 -13.52
CA TYR A 127 14.12 -2.53 -12.40
C TYR A 127 14.02 -3.67 -11.38
N ILE A 128 13.80 -4.91 -11.82
CA ILE A 128 13.76 -6.08 -10.92
C ILE A 128 15.08 -6.21 -10.16
N THR A 129 16.20 -6.05 -10.84
CA THR A 129 17.54 -6.12 -10.24
C THR A 129 17.76 -5.03 -9.20
N ILE A 130 17.34 -3.79 -9.52
CA ILE A 130 17.39 -2.66 -8.59
C ILE A 130 16.57 -2.99 -7.33
N VAL A 131 15.30 -3.40 -7.45
CA VAL A 131 14.46 -3.70 -6.30
C VAL A 131 15.04 -4.85 -5.47
N LEU A 132 15.49 -5.93 -6.10
CA LEU A 132 16.07 -7.09 -5.39
C LEU A 132 17.38 -6.76 -4.69
N SER A 133 18.15 -5.78 -5.16
CA SER A 133 19.42 -5.36 -4.55
C SER A 133 19.20 -4.31 -3.46
N TYR A 134 18.44 -3.27 -3.77
CA TYR A 134 18.28 -2.12 -2.87
C TYR A 134 17.33 -2.41 -1.70
N VAL A 135 16.20 -3.09 -1.91
CA VAL A 135 15.21 -3.27 -0.84
C VAL A 135 15.76 -4.09 0.33
N PRO A 136 16.42 -5.25 0.14
CA PRO A 136 17.04 -5.96 1.25
C PRO A 136 18.12 -5.12 1.96
N ALA A 137 18.95 -4.39 1.20
CA ALA A 137 19.97 -3.52 1.77
C ALA A 137 19.35 -2.41 2.62
N ILE A 138 18.29 -1.73 2.11
CA ILE A 138 17.53 -0.70 2.85
C ILE A 138 17.00 -1.28 4.16
N ILE A 139 16.38 -2.46 4.14
CA ILE A 139 15.78 -3.06 5.35
C ILE A 139 16.85 -3.44 6.35
N VAL A 140 17.98 -4.03 5.91
CA VAL A 140 19.08 -4.41 6.81
C VAL A 140 19.71 -3.17 7.44
N VAL A 141 20.06 -2.15 6.63
CA VAL A 141 20.66 -0.91 7.13
C VAL A 141 19.70 -0.19 8.06
N SER A 142 18.39 -0.09 7.68
CA SER A 142 17.36 0.52 8.52
C SER A 142 17.19 -0.21 9.85
N LEU A 143 17.26 -1.53 9.86
CA LEU A 143 17.16 -2.33 11.08
C LEU A 143 18.36 -2.09 12.00
N ILE A 144 19.56 -2.10 11.46
CA ILE A 144 20.79 -1.80 12.23
C ILE A 144 20.67 -0.40 12.86
N LEU A 145 20.32 0.61 12.06
CA LEU A 145 20.15 1.99 12.54
C LEU A 145 19.01 2.11 13.55
N ALA A 146 17.90 1.41 13.34
CA ALA A 146 16.78 1.40 14.29
C ALA A 146 17.19 0.77 15.64
N LEU A 147 17.96 -0.33 15.64
CA LEU A 147 18.47 -0.94 16.85
C LEU A 147 19.43 0.01 17.59
N LEU A 148 20.36 0.66 16.89
CA LEU A 148 21.27 1.65 17.46
C LEU A 148 20.51 2.83 18.06
N LEU A 149 19.54 3.39 17.32
CA LEU A 149 18.72 4.53 17.77
C LEU A 149 17.70 4.16 18.85
N ASN A 150 17.42 2.87 19.04
CA ASN A 150 16.59 2.39 20.15
C ASN A 150 17.33 2.28 21.47
N MET A 151 18.67 2.26 21.46
CA MET A 151 19.49 2.32 22.67
C MET A 151 19.34 3.68 23.36
N ASN A 152 19.66 3.75 24.65
CA ASN A 152 19.60 4.98 25.44
C ASN A 152 20.78 5.92 25.13
N LEU A 153 20.79 6.51 23.93
CA LEU A 153 21.82 7.44 23.48
C LEU A 153 21.45 8.89 23.85
N LYS A 154 22.45 9.67 24.32
CA LYS A 154 22.31 11.11 24.47
C LYS A 154 22.15 11.74 23.08
N GLY A 155 21.12 12.59 22.87
CA GLY A 155 20.87 13.21 21.57
C GLY A 155 20.00 12.40 20.58
N ARG A 156 19.35 11.32 21.02
CA ARG A 156 18.49 10.43 20.21
C ARG A 156 17.49 11.18 19.32
N ALA A 157 16.91 12.31 19.80
CA ALA A 157 15.97 13.11 19.02
C ALA A 157 16.66 13.80 17.83
N ALA A 158 17.86 14.30 18.01
CA ALA A 158 18.64 14.94 16.95
C ALA A 158 19.04 13.93 15.86
N PHE A 159 19.49 12.73 16.24
CA PHE A 159 19.80 11.69 15.28
C PHE A 159 18.58 11.27 14.45
N ARG A 160 17.40 11.14 15.07
CA ARG A 160 16.16 10.88 14.35
C ARG A 160 15.82 11.98 13.35
N MET A 161 16.00 13.26 13.71
CA MET A 161 15.76 14.38 12.80
C MET A 161 16.73 14.34 11.61
N ILE A 162 18.01 14.05 11.84
CA ILE A 162 19.02 13.95 10.75
C ILE A 162 18.65 12.86 9.73
N TYR A 163 18.24 11.67 10.20
CA TYR A 163 17.82 10.59 9.29
C TYR A 163 16.48 10.86 8.61
N PHE A 164 15.64 11.73 9.18
CA PHE A 164 14.37 12.12 8.58
C PHE A 164 14.49 13.29 7.61
N LEU A 165 15.55 14.08 7.73
CA LEU A 165 15.76 15.28 6.92
C LEU A 165 15.78 14.97 5.41
N PRO A 166 16.45 13.93 4.90
CA PRO A 166 16.40 13.58 3.50
C PRO A 166 14.96 13.32 2.99
N VAL A 167 14.14 12.63 3.78
CA VAL A 167 12.75 12.33 3.41
C VAL A 167 11.89 13.58 3.35
N ILE A 168 12.12 14.54 4.26
CA ILE A 168 11.35 15.80 4.32
C ILE A 168 11.80 16.76 3.20
N VAL A 169 13.11 16.91 3.01
CA VAL A 169 13.66 17.87 2.04
C VAL A 169 13.33 17.46 0.59
N LEU A 170 13.24 16.18 0.32
CA LEU A 170 13.09 15.65 -1.03
C LEU A 170 11.70 15.11 -1.34
N SER A 171 10.76 15.27 -0.43
CA SER A 171 9.35 15.06 -0.75
C SER A 171 8.86 16.22 -1.63
N GLY A 172 8.63 15.97 -2.90
CA GLY A 172 7.97 16.91 -3.80
C GLY A 172 8.88 17.67 -4.79
N SER A 173 8.53 18.92 -5.08
CA SER A 173 9.12 19.75 -6.12
C SER A 173 10.64 19.99 -6.02
N ALA A 174 11.23 19.91 -4.82
CA ALA A 174 12.67 20.05 -4.62
C ALA A 174 13.46 18.93 -5.33
N MET A 175 12.90 17.71 -5.32
CA MET A 175 13.53 16.58 -6.01
C MET A 175 13.49 16.72 -7.51
N PHE A 176 12.39 17.20 -8.08
CA PHE A 176 12.30 17.52 -9.51
C PHE A 176 13.34 18.53 -9.94
N GLN A 177 13.56 19.57 -9.14
CA GLN A 177 14.57 20.60 -9.47
C GLN A 177 16.00 20.07 -9.38
N LEU A 178 16.30 19.15 -8.44
CA LEU A 178 17.64 18.57 -8.29
C LEU A 178 17.96 17.59 -9.42
N THR A 179 16.98 16.81 -9.89
CA THR A 179 17.16 15.92 -11.04
C THR A 179 17.20 16.65 -12.38
N ASP A 180 16.43 17.72 -12.55
CA ASP A 180 16.36 18.49 -13.79
C ASP A 180 17.64 19.33 -14.03
N THR A 181 18.34 19.73 -12.97
CA THR A 181 19.61 20.45 -13.07
C THR A 181 20.83 19.55 -13.31
N GLY A 182 20.62 18.20 -13.46
CA GLY A 182 21.72 17.25 -13.64
C GLY A 182 22.66 17.12 -12.44
N ASN A 183 22.43 17.89 -11.37
CA ASN A 183 23.09 17.73 -10.08
C ASN A 183 22.46 16.53 -9.37
N THR A 184 22.97 15.34 -9.63
CA THR A 184 22.80 14.24 -8.70
C THR A 184 23.26 14.74 -7.33
N MET A 185 22.52 14.44 -6.28
CA MET A 185 22.69 14.95 -4.91
C MET A 185 24.09 14.81 -4.29
N ILE A 186 24.93 14.09 -4.92
CA ILE A 186 26.35 14.06 -4.69
C ILE A 186 26.88 14.72 -5.95
N GLY A 187 27.46 15.91 -5.82
CA GLY A 187 28.23 16.53 -6.89
C GLY A 187 29.14 15.48 -7.48
N ASP A 188 29.53 15.61 -8.72
CA ASP A 188 30.27 14.57 -9.44
C ASP A 188 31.26 13.93 -8.47
N ILE A 189 31.04 12.65 -8.09
CA ILE A 189 31.88 11.98 -7.05
C ILE A 189 33.34 12.00 -7.50
N ASN A 190 33.56 12.12 -8.80
CA ASN A 190 34.86 12.31 -9.40
C ASN A 190 35.55 13.62 -8.97
N ASP A 191 34.81 14.64 -8.53
CA ASP A 191 35.37 15.89 -7.98
C ASP A 191 35.93 15.72 -6.56
N TYR A 192 35.69 14.59 -5.89
CA TYR A 192 36.29 14.35 -4.59
C TYR A 192 37.74 13.89 -4.74
N VAL A 193 38.65 14.70 -4.23
CA VAL A 193 40.11 14.44 -4.25
C VAL A 193 40.48 13.01 -3.81
N VAL A 194 39.70 12.40 -2.91
CA VAL A 194 39.91 11.02 -2.45
C VAL A 194 39.63 10.01 -3.56
N ILE A 195 38.59 10.22 -4.35
CA ILE A 195 38.23 9.32 -5.46
C ILE A 195 39.22 9.47 -6.61
N GLU A 196 39.57 10.71 -6.95
CA GLU A 196 40.60 11.01 -7.95
C GLU A 196 41.94 10.40 -7.58
N PHE A 197 42.36 10.49 -6.31
CA PHE A 197 43.55 9.83 -5.78
C PHE A 197 43.47 8.30 -5.90
N LEU A 198 42.36 7.67 -5.56
CA LEU A 198 42.15 6.24 -5.65
C LEU A 198 42.13 5.75 -7.11
N GLN A 199 41.49 6.50 -8.01
CA GLN A 199 41.47 6.22 -9.44
C GLN A 199 42.88 6.35 -10.07
N SER A 200 43.67 7.34 -9.62
CA SER A 200 45.07 7.51 -10.09
C SER A 200 45.97 6.34 -9.67
N PHE A 201 45.70 5.73 -8.52
CA PHE A 201 46.47 4.58 -8.04
C PHE A 201 46.05 3.26 -8.70
N SER A 202 44.75 3.05 -8.88
CA SER A 202 44.18 1.91 -9.61
C SER A 202 42.77 2.24 -10.09
N PRO A 203 42.54 2.42 -11.39
CA PRO A 203 41.21 2.77 -11.94
C PRO A 203 40.12 1.76 -11.56
N GLY A 204 40.47 0.46 -11.50
CA GLY A 204 39.53 -0.60 -11.11
C GLY A 204 39.05 -0.46 -9.65
N ILE A 205 39.94 -0.11 -8.73
CA ILE A 205 39.60 0.09 -7.30
C ILE A 205 38.83 1.39 -7.14
N GLY A 206 39.25 2.47 -7.79
CA GLY A 206 38.55 3.77 -7.73
C GLY A 206 37.10 3.67 -8.18
N ASN A 207 36.82 3.10 -9.34
CA ASN A 207 35.49 2.91 -9.87
C ASN A 207 34.63 1.97 -8.99
N THR A 208 35.22 0.96 -8.38
CA THR A 208 34.49 0.06 -7.46
C THR A 208 34.06 0.82 -6.19
N ILE A 209 34.96 1.62 -5.61
CA ILE A 209 34.68 2.40 -4.40
C ILE A 209 33.65 3.50 -4.71
N GLU A 210 33.78 4.17 -5.85
CA GLU A 210 32.80 5.15 -6.35
C GLU A 210 31.40 4.51 -6.45
N GLY A 211 31.29 3.38 -7.14
CA GLY A 211 30.02 2.65 -7.26
C GLY A 211 29.43 2.22 -5.91
N LEU A 212 30.28 1.78 -4.98
CA LEU A 212 29.85 1.43 -3.63
C LEU A 212 29.34 2.64 -2.85
N LEU A 213 30.00 3.80 -2.96
CA LEU A 213 29.61 5.02 -2.28
C LEU A 213 28.28 5.57 -2.83
N ILE A 214 28.12 5.58 -4.16
CA ILE A 214 26.86 6.00 -4.80
C ILE A 214 25.71 5.10 -4.35
N ASN A 215 25.89 3.78 -4.47
CA ASN A 215 24.86 2.81 -4.11
C ASN A 215 24.54 2.87 -2.60
N PHE A 216 25.52 3.04 -1.74
CA PHE A 216 25.34 3.16 -0.31
C PHE A 216 24.59 4.45 0.07
N THR A 217 24.91 5.55 -0.59
CA THR A 217 24.19 6.83 -0.39
C THR A 217 22.73 6.70 -0.78
N MET A 218 22.43 6.07 -1.92
CA MET A 218 21.07 5.79 -2.34
C MET A 218 20.34 4.89 -1.33
N VAL A 219 21.01 3.85 -0.80
CA VAL A 219 20.45 3.02 0.26
C VAL A 219 20.12 3.84 1.49
N LEU A 220 21.05 4.67 1.98
CA LEU A 220 20.81 5.55 3.13
C LEU A 220 19.65 6.51 2.89
N TRP A 221 19.51 7.01 1.68
CA TRP A 221 18.43 7.88 1.28
C TRP A 221 17.04 7.27 1.49
N PHE A 222 16.90 6.00 1.12
CA PHE A 222 15.64 5.29 1.25
C PHE A 222 15.38 4.73 2.66
N THR A 223 16.34 4.81 3.59
CA THR A 223 16.19 4.25 4.95
C THR A 223 15.33 5.09 5.89
N GLY A 224 15.09 6.37 5.59
CA GLY A 224 14.46 7.30 6.53
C GLY A 224 13.11 6.84 7.09
N VAL A 225 12.16 6.49 6.24
CA VAL A 225 10.83 6.01 6.68
C VAL A 225 10.93 4.60 7.30
N PRO A 226 11.61 3.61 6.70
CA PRO A 226 11.82 2.30 7.31
C PRO A 226 12.41 2.35 8.72
N ILE A 227 13.41 3.23 8.99
CA ILE A 227 13.98 3.41 10.34
C ILE A 227 12.89 3.75 11.35
N VAL A 228 12.01 4.71 11.03
CA VAL A 228 10.95 5.14 11.95
C VAL A 228 9.93 4.04 12.19
N LEU A 229 9.53 3.33 11.15
CA LEU A 229 8.63 2.19 11.29
C LEU A 229 9.24 1.11 12.19
N LEU A 230 10.51 0.77 11.96
CA LEU A 230 11.24 -0.24 12.75
C LEU A 230 11.47 0.20 14.20
N ILE A 231 11.79 1.47 14.45
CA ILE A 231 11.89 1.99 15.84
C ILE A 231 10.54 1.87 16.56
N ASN A 232 9.43 2.24 15.89
CA ASN A 232 8.11 2.10 16.47
C ASN A 232 7.75 0.64 16.76
N GLY A 233 8.20 -0.29 15.91
CA GLY A 233 8.08 -1.73 16.16
C GLY A 233 8.85 -2.18 17.39
N LEU A 234 10.13 -1.79 17.48
CA LEU A 234 11.00 -2.12 18.62
C LEU A 234 10.45 -1.61 19.95
N GLN A 235 9.80 -0.44 19.95
CA GLN A 235 9.22 0.16 21.16
C GLN A 235 7.92 -0.52 21.63
N LYS A 236 7.31 -1.35 20.80
CA LYS A 236 6.10 -2.12 21.16
C LYS A 236 6.43 -3.45 21.85
N ILE A 237 7.69 -3.87 21.82
CA ILE A 237 8.12 -5.10 22.48
C ILE A 237 8.18 -4.86 23.97
N ASP A 238 7.49 -5.69 24.75
CA ASP A 238 7.45 -5.57 26.19
C ASP A 238 8.84 -5.78 26.80
N ARG A 239 9.23 -4.85 27.67
CA ARG A 239 10.54 -4.85 28.32
C ARG A 239 10.74 -6.09 29.21
N GLU A 240 9.67 -6.59 29.81
CA GLU A 240 9.67 -7.80 30.64
C GLU A 240 10.22 -9.03 29.92
N GLN A 241 10.01 -9.12 28.59
CA GLN A 241 10.55 -10.23 27.79
C GLN A 241 12.09 -10.19 27.69
N TYR A 242 12.65 -8.99 27.61
CA TYR A 242 14.12 -8.81 27.59
C TYR A 242 14.73 -9.08 28.96
N GLU A 243 14.02 -8.68 30.05
CA GLU A 243 14.43 -8.93 31.43
C GLU A 243 14.39 -10.43 31.74
N ALA A 244 13.32 -11.13 31.36
CA ALA A 244 13.22 -12.58 31.51
C ALA A 244 14.35 -13.32 30.73
N ALA A 245 14.59 -12.92 29.46
CA ALA A 245 15.68 -13.51 28.68
C ALA A 245 17.07 -13.27 29.30
N SER A 246 17.28 -12.11 29.94
CA SER A 246 18.52 -11.80 30.64
C SER A 246 18.70 -12.67 31.89
N ILE A 247 17.62 -12.95 32.63
CA ILE A 247 17.62 -13.87 33.80
C ILE A 247 17.94 -15.30 33.34
N ASP A 248 17.41 -15.72 32.19
CA ASP A 248 17.69 -17.03 31.58
C ASP A 248 19.11 -17.13 30.96
N GLY A 249 19.93 -16.06 31.04
CA GLY A 249 21.29 -16.02 30.53
C GLY A 249 21.38 -15.94 29.01
N ALA A 250 20.35 -15.48 28.32
CA ALA A 250 20.37 -15.31 26.86
C ALA A 250 21.37 -14.22 26.43
N THR A 251 22.19 -14.53 25.42
CA THR A 251 23.09 -13.53 24.81
C THR A 251 22.31 -12.52 23.98
N ALA A 252 22.87 -11.33 23.73
CA ALA A 252 22.26 -10.30 22.88
C ALA A 252 21.88 -10.84 21.49
N TRP A 253 22.69 -11.71 20.92
CA TRP A 253 22.42 -12.38 19.63
C TRP A 253 21.21 -13.33 19.70
N GLN A 254 21.11 -14.10 20.77
CA GLN A 254 19.95 -14.98 20.98
C GLN A 254 18.66 -14.17 21.20
N THR A 255 18.73 -13.11 21.97
CA THR A 255 17.63 -12.19 22.21
C THR A 255 17.16 -11.51 20.91
N LEU A 256 18.09 -11.07 20.07
CA LEU A 256 17.77 -10.48 18.77
C LEU A 256 16.99 -11.47 17.89
N TRP A 257 17.51 -12.70 17.70
CA TRP A 257 16.92 -13.64 16.75
C TRP A 257 15.71 -14.40 17.27
N LYS A 258 15.62 -14.63 18.59
CA LYS A 258 14.52 -15.42 19.20
C LYS A 258 13.37 -14.58 19.73
N ILE A 259 13.62 -13.32 20.09
CA ILE A 259 12.62 -12.43 20.68
C ILE A 259 12.32 -11.24 19.74
N THR A 260 13.35 -10.45 19.41
CA THR A 260 13.14 -9.20 18.66
C THR A 260 12.67 -9.45 17.23
N MET A 261 13.41 -10.26 16.45
CA MET A 261 13.08 -10.49 15.04
C MET A 261 11.71 -11.12 14.78
N PRO A 262 11.26 -12.14 15.54
CA PRO A 262 9.93 -12.68 15.36
C PRO A 262 8.81 -11.66 15.63
N GLN A 263 8.97 -10.79 16.64
CA GLN A 263 7.97 -9.78 17.00
C GLN A 263 7.98 -8.58 16.04
N MET A 264 9.14 -8.29 15.42
CA MET A 264 9.30 -7.23 14.43
C MET A 264 8.77 -7.59 13.04
N ARG A 265 8.40 -8.82 12.81
CA ARG A 265 8.12 -9.36 11.49
C ARG A 265 7.07 -8.58 10.71
N ASP A 266 5.96 -8.24 11.33
CA ASP A 266 4.87 -7.48 10.68
C ASP A 266 5.35 -6.08 10.29
N ILE A 267 6.16 -5.45 11.13
CA ILE A 267 6.74 -4.14 10.84
C ILE A 267 7.80 -4.22 9.75
N ILE A 268 8.61 -5.27 9.75
CA ILE A 268 9.59 -5.55 8.66
C ILE A 268 8.84 -5.74 7.34
N LEU A 269 7.75 -6.48 7.33
CA LEU A 269 6.91 -6.67 6.15
C LEU A 269 6.37 -5.33 5.62
N ILE A 270 5.78 -4.52 6.50
CA ILE A 270 5.26 -3.19 6.13
C ILE A 270 6.38 -2.30 5.60
N SER A 271 7.55 -2.29 6.27
CA SER A 271 8.72 -1.52 5.84
C SER A 271 9.24 -2.00 4.47
N THR A 272 9.23 -3.31 4.23
CA THR A 272 9.63 -3.90 2.95
C THR A 272 8.70 -3.48 1.81
N ILE A 273 7.38 -3.58 2.02
CA ILE A 273 6.39 -3.15 1.03
C ILE A 273 6.56 -1.65 0.73
N PHE A 274 6.71 -0.84 1.78
CA PHE A 274 6.96 0.60 1.62
C PHE A 274 8.22 0.87 0.80
N SER A 275 9.33 0.19 1.10
CA SER A 275 10.60 0.35 0.38
C SER A 275 10.49 -0.08 -1.09
N ILE A 276 9.76 -1.17 -1.39
CA ILE A 276 9.50 -1.58 -2.79
C ILE A 276 8.80 -0.46 -3.53
N VAL A 277 7.70 0.08 -2.98
CA VAL A 277 6.93 1.16 -3.63
C VAL A 277 7.77 2.42 -3.78
N GLN A 278 8.55 2.79 -2.76
CA GLN A 278 9.40 3.97 -2.78
C GLN A 278 10.49 3.88 -3.86
N VAL A 279 11.23 2.77 -3.92
CA VAL A 279 12.27 2.53 -4.95
C VAL A 279 11.64 2.47 -6.34
N SER A 280 10.48 1.85 -6.48
CA SER A 280 9.75 1.76 -7.75
C SER A 280 9.31 3.13 -8.28
N SER A 281 8.94 4.05 -7.40
CA SER A 281 8.46 5.40 -7.79
C SER A 281 9.58 6.41 -8.00
N PHE A 282 10.83 6.03 -7.76
CA PHE A 282 11.97 6.94 -7.83
C PHE A 282 12.63 6.95 -9.21
N ASN A 283 13.31 8.05 -9.56
CA ASN A 283 13.94 8.24 -10.88
C ASN A 283 15.09 7.26 -11.18
N ILE A 284 15.64 6.57 -10.18
CA ILE A 284 16.61 5.49 -10.40
C ILE A 284 16.02 4.31 -11.20
N ASN A 285 14.71 4.24 -11.29
CA ASN A 285 13.98 3.21 -12.00
C ASN A 285 13.81 3.61 -13.49
N PRO A 286 14.47 2.90 -14.43
CA PRO A 286 14.43 3.22 -15.85
C PRO A 286 13.03 3.11 -16.46
N MET A 287 12.12 2.39 -15.80
CA MET A 287 10.74 2.27 -16.27
C MET A 287 9.98 3.60 -16.23
N ASN A 288 10.31 4.48 -15.26
CA ASN A 288 9.66 5.79 -15.16
C ASN A 288 9.97 6.66 -16.39
N ASP A 289 11.20 6.63 -16.89
CA ASP A 289 11.62 7.38 -18.06
C ASP A 289 10.98 6.84 -19.35
N ILE A 290 10.94 5.51 -19.50
CA ILE A 290 10.30 4.88 -20.67
C ILE A 290 8.80 5.17 -20.70
N ILE A 291 8.12 5.06 -19.58
CA ILE A 291 6.68 5.33 -19.50
C ILE A 291 6.42 6.83 -19.78
N SER A 292 7.16 7.72 -19.11
CA SER A 292 6.98 9.17 -19.26
C SER A 292 7.27 9.65 -20.68
N SER A 293 8.38 9.22 -21.28
CA SER A 293 8.72 9.56 -22.66
C SER A 293 7.68 9.05 -23.67
N SER A 294 7.12 7.86 -23.41
CA SER A 294 6.10 7.27 -24.28
C SER A 294 4.76 7.98 -24.22
N ILE A 295 4.40 8.60 -23.09
CA ILE A 295 3.17 9.40 -22.95
C ILE A 295 3.18 10.60 -23.90
N TYR A 296 4.34 11.27 -24.01
CA TYR A 296 4.48 12.48 -24.82
C TYR A 296 4.87 12.21 -26.29
N ASN A 297 5.17 10.96 -26.62
CA ASN A 297 5.56 10.57 -27.97
C ASN A 297 4.33 10.30 -28.86
N THR A 298 4.13 11.14 -29.86
CA THR A 298 3.00 11.03 -30.80
C THR A 298 3.02 9.72 -31.63
N ALA A 299 4.20 9.12 -31.82
CA ALA A 299 4.33 7.86 -32.58
C ALA A 299 3.90 6.63 -31.78
N THR A 300 4.17 6.62 -30.47
CA THR A 300 3.83 5.49 -29.59
C THR A 300 2.40 5.58 -29.04
N GLY A 301 1.93 6.78 -28.77
CA GLY A 301 0.59 7.05 -28.26
C GLY A 301 0.37 6.65 -26.80
N LEU A 302 -0.73 7.16 -26.24
CA LEU A 302 -1.10 6.95 -24.83
C LEU A 302 -1.45 5.49 -24.54
N GLY A 303 -1.96 4.75 -25.52
CA GLY A 303 -2.35 3.34 -25.36
C GLY A 303 -1.13 2.44 -25.10
N LEU A 304 -0.04 2.62 -25.84
CA LEU A 304 1.20 1.87 -25.62
C LEU A 304 1.85 2.25 -24.29
N ALA A 305 1.93 3.54 -23.94
CA ALA A 305 2.41 3.97 -22.63
C ALA A 305 1.60 3.38 -21.48
N SER A 306 0.27 3.28 -21.64
CA SER A 306 -0.62 2.64 -20.68
C SER A 306 -0.36 1.12 -20.54
N SER A 307 0.01 0.45 -21.64
CA SER A 307 0.40 -0.97 -21.57
C SER A 307 1.73 -1.17 -20.83
N TYR A 308 2.71 -0.27 -21.04
CA TYR A 308 3.96 -0.27 -20.28
C TYR A 308 3.70 -0.11 -18.78
N ALA A 309 2.91 0.90 -18.40
CA ALA A 309 2.54 1.15 -17.03
C ALA A 309 1.79 -0.03 -16.39
N SER A 310 0.90 -0.70 -17.16
CA SER A 310 0.12 -1.84 -16.68
C SER A 310 1.00 -3.07 -16.39
N VAL A 311 1.92 -3.41 -17.32
CA VAL A 311 2.87 -4.53 -17.12
C VAL A 311 3.80 -4.21 -15.95
N TYR A 312 4.33 -3.01 -15.89
CA TYR A 312 5.20 -2.55 -14.79
C TYR A 312 4.49 -2.66 -13.43
N THR A 313 3.26 -2.15 -13.34
CA THR A 313 2.45 -2.24 -12.11
C THR A 313 2.19 -3.69 -11.72
N PHE A 314 1.90 -4.56 -12.68
CA PHE A 314 1.71 -5.99 -12.43
C PHE A 314 2.97 -6.65 -11.87
N VAL A 315 4.15 -6.37 -12.45
CA VAL A 315 5.44 -6.88 -11.94
C VAL A 315 5.72 -6.36 -10.54
N MET A 316 5.48 -5.08 -10.27
CA MET A 316 5.61 -4.49 -8.94
C MET A 316 4.71 -5.20 -7.91
N LEU A 317 3.44 -5.43 -8.25
CA LEU A 317 2.50 -6.15 -7.39
C LEU A 317 2.93 -7.61 -7.17
N LEU A 318 3.51 -8.25 -8.18
CA LEU A 318 4.05 -9.60 -8.07
C LEU A 318 5.23 -9.64 -7.09
N ILE A 319 6.16 -8.68 -7.17
CA ILE A 319 7.29 -8.57 -6.23
C ILE A 319 6.77 -8.35 -4.80
N ILE A 320 5.80 -7.45 -4.61
CA ILE A 320 5.14 -7.23 -3.30
C ILE A 320 4.47 -8.52 -2.81
N GLY A 321 3.77 -9.24 -3.68
CA GLY A 321 3.13 -10.52 -3.36
C GLY A 321 4.13 -11.58 -2.91
N VAL A 322 5.27 -11.68 -3.61
CA VAL A 322 6.37 -12.60 -3.23
C VAL A 322 6.97 -12.19 -1.87
N ALA A 323 7.27 -10.91 -1.68
CA ALA A 323 7.76 -10.40 -0.39
C ALA A 323 6.77 -10.70 0.75
N PHE A 324 5.47 -10.50 0.50
CA PHE A 324 4.42 -10.85 1.45
C PHE A 324 4.43 -12.35 1.78
N LEU A 325 4.47 -13.23 0.79
CA LEU A 325 4.49 -14.68 1.01
C LEU A 325 5.74 -15.15 1.77
N LEU A 326 6.89 -14.55 1.49
CA LEU A 326 8.15 -14.89 2.16
C LEU A 326 8.18 -14.43 3.62
N LEU A 327 7.69 -13.23 3.88
CA LEU A 327 7.73 -12.61 5.20
C LEU A 327 6.49 -12.91 6.04
N PHE A 328 5.32 -13.10 5.45
CA PHE A 328 4.10 -13.41 6.16
C PHE A 328 4.05 -14.90 6.55
N ARG A 329 4.30 -15.18 7.82
CA ARG A 329 3.99 -16.49 8.43
C ARG A 329 2.86 -16.29 9.43
N ARG A 330 1.80 -17.04 9.27
CA ARG A 330 0.71 -17.09 10.24
C ARG A 330 1.28 -17.60 11.58
N GLU A 331 1.28 -16.77 12.60
CA GLU A 331 1.55 -17.23 13.96
C GLU A 331 0.52 -18.30 14.29
N LYS A 332 0.99 -19.51 14.64
CA LYS A 332 0.12 -20.49 15.30
C LYS A 332 -0.21 -19.90 16.66
N GLN A 333 -1.47 -19.51 16.88
CA GLN A 333 -1.92 -19.11 18.21
C GLN A 333 -1.48 -20.18 19.23
N PRO A 334 -0.82 -19.79 20.33
CA PRO A 334 -0.41 -20.74 21.35
C PRO A 334 -1.65 -21.52 21.81
N GLU A 335 -1.49 -22.82 21.99
CA GLU A 335 -2.56 -23.77 22.31
C GLU A 335 -3.35 -23.38 23.57
N TYR A 336 -2.71 -22.61 24.45
CA TYR A 336 -3.29 -22.01 25.65
C TYR A 336 -4.46 -21.05 25.37
N THR A 337 -4.38 -20.22 24.35
CA THR A 337 -5.49 -19.32 23.93
C THR A 337 -6.68 -20.11 23.39
N LYS A 338 -6.44 -21.21 22.67
CA LYS A 338 -7.50 -22.09 22.18
C LYS A 338 -8.26 -22.81 23.30
N THR A 339 -7.56 -23.18 24.40
CA THR A 339 -8.19 -23.77 25.57
C THR A 339 -9.02 -22.77 26.36
N LEU A 340 -8.58 -21.52 26.46
CA LEU A 340 -9.35 -20.43 27.10
C LEU A 340 -10.60 -20.05 26.30
N ASP A 341 -10.50 -20.00 24.98
CA ASP A 341 -11.65 -19.71 24.11
C ASP A 341 -12.67 -20.85 24.14
N ARG A 342 -12.21 -22.12 24.19
CA ARG A 342 -13.08 -23.28 24.41
C ARG A 342 -13.73 -23.29 25.78
N ALA A 343 -13.01 -22.84 26.83
CA ALA A 343 -13.55 -22.76 28.19
C ALA A 343 -14.54 -21.58 28.34
N LYS A 344 -14.43 -20.55 27.53
CA LYS A 344 -15.36 -19.41 27.51
C LYS A 344 -16.55 -19.58 26.57
N GLY A 345 -16.66 -20.71 25.84
CA GLY A 345 -17.79 -20.99 24.95
C GLY A 345 -17.91 -20.07 23.74
N VAL A 346 -16.78 -19.51 23.27
CA VAL A 346 -16.69 -18.69 22.06
C VAL A 346 -16.11 -19.49 20.91
#